data_729511bbaa6324d708b3c2205ed2950e
#
_entry.id   729511bbaa6324d708b3c2205ed2950e
#
_cell.length_a   1.000
_cell.length_b   1.000
_cell.length_c   1.000
_cell.angle_alpha   90.00
_cell.angle_beta   90.00
_cell.angle_gamma   90.00
#
_symmetry.space_group_name_H-M   'P 1'
#
loop_
_entity.id
_entity.type
_entity.pdbx_description
1 polymer ?
#
loop_
_entity_poly.entity_id
_entity_poly.type
_entity_poly.pdbx_seq_one_letter_code
_entity_poly.pdbx_strand_id
1 'polypeptide(L)'
;MKTRAVRLYGKKDLRLEEFELPAIKNDEILAKVVSDSLCMSSYKASSQGAEHKRIPDNVAENPIIIGHEFAGELLEVGSKWAHKFKPGDKFSIQPALYYENGPIGVLSAPGYSYPYIGGDATYVVIPNEVMEQDCLLAYRGEGYYPASLAEPLSCVIGAMHANYHTRPGSYEHKMEIVDGGKMAILAGVGPMGLAAINFVLRREEVKPSLLVVTDIDQSRLNRAASIYTVEFAASRGIDLRYINTGKMENPVEELKAISGGAGFDDVFVFAPVRPVVEQGDAILAFDGCLNFFAGPDNPNFSAMLNFYNVHYAYTHIVGTSGGNNSDMVEALDIMSKGLDPAGLVTHIGGLNAVADATNNLPHIPGGKKLIYTHMEMPLTPISDFVKLGETDGFFKELAEICDRHNGLWSVEAEAYLLSNHPTTRNA
;
A
#
# COMPACT_ATOMS: atom_id res chain seq x y z
N MET A 1 22.41 -17.71 -11.26
CA MET A 1 21.00 -17.85 -11.74
C MET A 1 20.64 -16.62 -12.53
N LYS A 2 19.98 -16.78 -13.69
CA LYS A 2 19.50 -15.66 -14.48
C LYS A 2 18.20 -15.09 -13.89
N THR A 3 18.09 -13.79 -13.85
CA THR A 3 16.86 -13.07 -13.50
C THR A 3 16.49 -12.11 -14.62
N ARG A 4 15.18 -11.87 -14.77
CA ARG A 4 14.64 -10.75 -15.55
C ARG A 4 14.11 -9.72 -14.57
N ALA A 5 14.48 -8.47 -14.75
CA ALA A 5 14.05 -7.42 -13.83
C ALA A 5 13.91 -6.07 -14.55
N VAL A 6 13.04 -5.22 -14.01
CA VAL A 6 12.98 -3.81 -14.38
C VAL A 6 13.93 -3.03 -13.50
N ARG A 7 14.96 -2.45 -14.11
CA ARG A 7 16.03 -1.71 -13.43
C ARG A 7 15.98 -0.23 -13.76
N LEU A 8 16.24 0.58 -12.74
CA LEU A 8 16.35 2.04 -12.86
C LEU A 8 17.79 2.44 -13.13
N TYR A 9 18.03 3.20 -14.18
CA TYR A 9 19.31 3.76 -14.60
C TYR A 9 19.42 5.28 -14.40
N GLY A 10 18.30 5.95 -14.24
CA GLY A 10 18.21 7.40 -14.09
C GLY A 10 16.78 7.90 -14.21
N LYS A 11 16.60 9.22 -14.35
CA LYS A 11 15.25 9.82 -14.45
C LYS A 11 14.45 9.22 -15.60
N LYS A 12 13.33 8.53 -15.27
CA LYS A 12 12.43 7.85 -16.21
C LYS A 12 13.09 6.80 -17.12
N ASP A 13 14.30 6.37 -16.78
CA ASP A 13 15.04 5.35 -17.49
C ASP A 13 14.90 4.00 -16.79
N LEU A 14 13.75 3.37 -17.02
CA LEU A 14 13.43 2.02 -16.58
C LEU A 14 13.60 1.04 -17.73
N ARG A 15 14.39 -0.03 -17.51
CA ARG A 15 14.69 -1.03 -18.54
C ARG A 15 14.38 -2.42 -18.02
N LEU A 16 13.58 -3.18 -18.79
CA LEU A 16 13.43 -4.63 -18.59
C LEU A 16 14.62 -5.35 -19.24
N GLU A 17 15.38 -6.06 -18.45
CA GLU A 17 16.56 -6.77 -18.92
C GLU A 17 16.76 -8.12 -18.22
N GLU A 18 17.59 -8.98 -18.81
CA GLU A 18 18.00 -10.26 -18.24
C GLU A 18 19.49 -10.20 -17.87
N PHE A 19 19.84 -10.62 -16.65
CA PHE A 19 21.21 -10.66 -16.18
C PHE A 19 21.43 -11.78 -15.14
N GLU A 20 22.69 -12.09 -14.86
CA GLU A 20 23.04 -13.10 -13.85
C GLU A 20 23.03 -12.50 -12.44
N LEU A 21 22.30 -13.12 -11.52
CA LEU A 21 22.43 -12.85 -10.10
C LEU A 21 23.74 -13.44 -9.54
N PRO A 22 24.39 -12.78 -8.57
CA PRO A 22 25.49 -13.40 -7.86
C PRO A 22 25.04 -14.68 -7.12
N ALA A 23 25.98 -15.60 -6.87
CA ALA A 23 25.72 -16.70 -5.95
C ALA A 23 25.48 -16.13 -4.54
N ILE A 24 24.51 -16.69 -3.83
CA ILE A 24 24.25 -16.24 -2.45
C ILE A 24 25.40 -16.57 -1.53
N LYS A 25 25.61 -15.73 -0.54
CA LYS A 25 26.51 -15.98 0.59
C LYS A 25 25.78 -16.80 1.66
N ASN A 26 26.52 -17.22 2.68
CA ASN A 26 25.98 -17.98 3.80
C ASN A 26 24.96 -17.21 4.66
N ASP A 27 24.89 -15.90 4.50
CA ASP A 27 23.98 -14.97 5.21
C ASP A 27 22.93 -14.31 4.29
N GLU A 28 22.83 -14.76 3.05
CA GLU A 28 21.87 -14.28 2.06
C GLU A 28 20.81 -15.35 1.72
N ILE A 29 19.73 -14.96 1.06
CA ILE A 29 18.66 -15.85 0.63
C ILE A 29 18.37 -15.58 -0.84
N LEU A 30 18.26 -16.64 -1.66
CA LEU A 30 17.73 -16.57 -3.01
C LEU A 30 16.22 -16.76 -2.96
N ALA A 31 15.48 -15.87 -3.62
CA ALA A 31 14.02 -15.93 -3.65
C ALA A 31 13.47 -15.75 -5.07
N LYS A 32 12.31 -16.36 -5.31
CA LYS A 32 11.44 -16.14 -6.45
C LYS A 32 10.40 -15.11 -6.08
N VAL A 33 10.33 -14.00 -6.78
CA VAL A 33 9.21 -13.05 -6.65
C VAL A 33 8.07 -13.56 -7.52
N VAL A 34 6.86 -13.57 -7.00
CA VAL A 34 5.66 -14.00 -7.74
C VAL A 34 4.76 -12.83 -8.06
N SER A 35 4.49 -11.96 -7.09
CA SER A 35 3.69 -10.74 -7.30
C SER A 35 4.36 -9.52 -6.71
N ASP A 36 4.20 -8.38 -7.37
CA ASP A 36 4.48 -7.04 -6.87
C ASP A 36 3.28 -6.13 -7.10
N SER A 37 3.24 -4.98 -6.47
CA SER A 37 2.20 -3.99 -6.64
C SER A 37 2.80 -2.63 -6.96
N LEU A 38 2.40 -2.03 -8.09
CA LEU A 38 2.91 -0.73 -8.49
C LEU A 38 2.46 0.37 -7.52
N CYS A 39 3.41 1.18 -7.07
CA CYS A 39 3.21 2.25 -6.12
C CYS A 39 3.63 3.62 -6.67
N MET A 40 2.92 4.67 -6.26
CA MET A 40 3.33 6.05 -6.57
C MET A 40 4.73 6.40 -6.09
N SER A 41 5.23 5.71 -5.06
CA SER A 41 6.61 5.89 -4.59
C SER A 41 7.63 5.38 -5.61
N SER A 42 7.34 4.30 -6.34
CA SER A 42 8.19 3.83 -7.45
C SER A 42 8.17 4.81 -8.63
N TYR A 43 7.00 5.40 -8.93
CA TYR A 43 6.93 6.50 -9.93
C TYR A 43 7.80 7.69 -9.51
N LYS A 44 7.76 8.10 -8.22
CA LYS A 44 8.59 9.20 -7.72
C LYS A 44 10.08 8.88 -7.83
N ALA A 45 10.47 7.67 -7.47
CA ALA A 45 11.84 7.18 -7.61
C ALA A 45 12.30 7.23 -9.07
N SER A 46 11.47 6.75 -10.02
CA SER A 46 11.75 6.84 -11.43
C SER A 46 11.85 8.29 -11.92
N SER A 47 10.89 9.14 -11.55
CA SER A 47 10.83 10.53 -12.03
C SER A 47 12.00 11.39 -11.53
N GLN A 48 12.55 11.09 -10.35
CA GLN A 48 13.65 11.82 -9.72
C GLN A 48 15.02 11.21 -9.99
N GLY A 49 15.10 9.89 -10.27
CA GLY A 49 16.37 9.19 -10.44
C GLY A 49 17.29 9.37 -9.23
N ALA A 50 18.57 9.66 -9.44
CA ALA A 50 19.55 9.87 -8.38
C ALA A 50 19.22 11.04 -7.41
N GLU A 51 18.30 11.94 -7.76
CA GLU A 51 17.85 12.99 -6.84
C GLU A 51 16.84 12.47 -5.79
N HIS A 52 16.32 11.26 -5.95
CA HIS A 52 15.41 10.66 -4.99
C HIS A 52 16.17 10.18 -3.75
N LYS A 53 15.67 10.54 -2.56
CA LYS A 53 16.32 10.27 -1.27
C LYS A 53 16.68 8.80 -0.98
N ARG A 54 16.12 7.82 -1.71
CA ARG A 54 16.36 6.38 -1.56
C ARG A 54 17.13 5.77 -2.72
N ILE A 55 17.52 6.55 -3.71
CA ILE A 55 18.25 6.05 -4.89
C ILE A 55 19.74 6.40 -4.73
N PRO A 56 20.66 5.45 -4.95
CA PRO A 56 22.10 5.74 -4.94
C PRO A 56 22.50 6.74 -6.04
N ASP A 57 23.45 7.61 -5.74
CA ASP A 57 23.95 8.63 -6.68
C ASP A 57 24.55 8.02 -7.96
N ASN A 58 25.11 6.80 -7.85
CA ASN A 58 25.75 6.06 -8.95
C ASN A 58 24.80 5.08 -9.66
N VAL A 59 23.49 5.32 -9.62
CA VAL A 59 22.47 4.42 -10.19
C VAL A 59 22.63 4.18 -11.69
N ALA A 60 23.25 5.11 -12.42
CA ALA A 60 23.53 4.96 -13.85
C ALA A 60 24.53 3.86 -14.14
N GLU A 61 25.55 3.69 -13.31
CA GLU A 61 26.60 2.67 -13.41
C GLU A 61 26.23 1.37 -12.68
N ASN A 62 25.48 1.50 -11.58
CA ASN A 62 25.03 0.39 -10.73
C ASN A 62 23.51 0.42 -10.59
N PRO A 63 22.77 0.03 -11.63
CA PRO A 63 21.31 0.13 -11.65
C PRO A 63 20.67 -0.79 -10.61
N ILE A 64 19.59 -0.32 -10.04
CA ILE A 64 18.85 -1.01 -8.98
C ILE A 64 17.55 -1.64 -9.53
N ILE A 65 17.09 -2.73 -8.93
CA ILE A 65 15.76 -3.28 -9.19
C ILE A 65 14.73 -2.46 -8.43
N ILE A 66 13.66 -2.03 -9.11
CA ILE A 66 12.55 -1.32 -8.48
C ILE A 66 11.44 -2.27 -8.01
N GLY A 67 10.39 -1.72 -7.37
CA GLY A 67 9.28 -2.48 -6.78
C GLY A 67 9.55 -2.83 -5.31
N HIS A 68 8.64 -2.47 -4.43
CA HIS A 68 8.85 -2.61 -2.98
C HIS A 68 7.64 -3.17 -2.23
N GLU A 69 6.59 -3.56 -2.95
CA GLU A 69 5.37 -4.16 -2.42
C GLU A 69 5.25 -5.59 -2.95
N PHE A 70 6.17 -6.50 -2.57
CA PHE A 70 6.29 -7.78 -3.23
C PHE A 70 6.26 -9.00 -2.31
N ALA A 71 5.89 -10.12 -2.91
CA ALA A 71 5.78 -11.43 -2.27
C ALA A 71 6.26 -12.54 -3.21
N GLY A 72 6.65 -13.64 -2.62
CA GLY A 72 7.12 -14.80 -3.38
C GLY A 72 7.48 -15.99 -2.51
N GLU A 73 8.43 -16.79 -2.98
CA GLU A 73 8.90 -18.02 -2.34
C GLU A 73 10.43 -18.01 -2.18
N LEU A 74 10.92 -18.51 -1.05
CA LEU A 74 12.33 -18.71 -0.82
C LEU A 74 12.81 -19.97 -1.56
N LEU A 75 13.90 -19.86 -2.33
CA LEU A 75 14.45 -20.97 -3.12
C LEU A 75 15.67 -21.61 -2.47
N GLU A 76 16.58 -20.79 -1.95
CA GLU A 76 17.78 -21.22 -1.27
C GLU A 76 18.06 -20.31 -0.08
N VAL A 77 18.38 -20.89 1.06
CA VAL A 77 18.61 -20.19 2.33
C VAL A 77 20.03 -20.41 2.79
N GLY A 78 20.76 -19.33 2.96
CA GLY A 78 22.12 -19.37 3.51
C GLY A 78 22.14 -19.94 4.92
N SER A 79 23.22 -20.63 5.28
CA SER A 79 23.33 -21.41 6.53
C SER A 79 23.08 -20.59 7.79
N LYS A 80 23.37 -19.29 7.79
CA LYS A 80 23.11 -18.38 8.91
C LYS A 80 21.61 -18.33 9.26
N TRP A 81 20.75 -18.39 8.27
CA TRP A 81 19.29 -18.19 8.42
C TRP A 81 18.45 -19.48 8.34
N ALA A 82 19.10 -20.63 8.12
CA ALA A 82 18.43 -21.93 8.02
C ALA A 82 17.67 -22.37 9.28
N HIS A 83 17.93 -21.73 10.42
CA HIS A 83 17.19 -21.94 11.66
C HIS A 83 15.82 -21.22 11.68
N LYS A 84 15.63 -20.19 10.85
CA LYS A 84 14.41 -19.34 10.83
C LYS A 84 13.61 -19.53 9.54
N PHE A 85 14.26 -19.81 8.41
CA PHE A 85 13.66 -19.92 7.08
C PHE A 85 14.09 -21.21 6.38
N LYS A 86 13.26 -21.66 5.43
CA LYS A 86 13.56 -22.81 4.57
C LYS A 86 13.08 -22.59 3.14
N PRO A 87 13.64 -23.31 2.16
CA PRO A 87 13.12 -23.33 0.80
C PRO A 87 11.64 -23.71 0.76
N GLY A 88 10.86 -23.01 -0.08
CA GLY A 88 9.41 -23.15 -0.20
C GLY A 88 8.59 -22.31 0.78
N ASP A 89 9.21 -21.62 1.75
CA ASP A 89 8.49 -20.65 2.57
C ASP A 89 8.05 -19.47 1.71
N LYS A 90 6.77 -19.09 1.78
CA LYS A 90 6.27 -17.84 1.21
C LYS A 90 6.67 -16.68 2.09
N PHE A 91 6.94 -15.55 1.46
CA PHE A 91 7.36 -14.35 2.18
C PHE A 91 6.64 -13.09 1.71
N SER A 92 6.62 -12.10 2.57
CA SER A 92 6.42 -10.70 2.31
C SER A 92 7.61 -9.92 2.89
N ILE A 93 7.82 -8.67 2.47
CA ILE A 93 8.98 -7.90 2.87
C ILE A 93 8.60 -6.50 3.33
N GLN A 94 9.18 -6.07 4.47
CA GLN A 94 9.14 -4.67 4.90
C GLN A 94 10.34 -3.93 4.28
N PRO A 95 10.11 -2.97 3.37
CA PRO A 95 11.21 -2.29 2.70
C PRO A 95 11.93 -1.25 3.58
N ALA A 96 11.28 -0.75 4.63
CA ALA A 96 11.86 0.25 5.53
C ALA A 96 12.77 -0.44 6.57
N LEU A 97 14.04 -0.67 6.21
CA LEU A 97 14.99 -1.42 7.04
C LEU A 97 15.54 -0.62 8.23
N TYR A 98 15.63 0.71 8.10
CA TYR A 98 16.32 1.57 9.08
C TYR A 98 17.75 1.11 9.41
N TYR A 99 18.46 0.58 8.42
CA TYR A 99 19.81 0.02 8.55
C TYR A 99 20.88 1.04 8.17
N GLU A 100 21.72 1.45 9.14
CA GLU A 100 22.69 2.53 8.95
C GLU A 100 23.80 2.20 7.94
N ASN A 101 24.17 0.91 7.80
CA ASN A 101 25.24 0.47 6.92
C ASN A 101 24.76 0.02 5.53
N GLY A 102 23.53 0.35 5.15
CA GLY A 102 23.03 0.07 3.81
C GLY A 102 23.68 0.95 2.72
N PRO A 103 23.42 0.69 1.43
CA PRO A 103 24.05 1.39 0.30
C PRO A 103 23.98 2.92 0.36
N ILE A 104 22.95 3.46 0.97
CA ILE A 104 22.73 4.91 1.18
C ILE A 104 22.42 5.23 2.66
N GLY A 105 22.92 4.40 3.60
CA GLY A 105 22.64 4.55 5.03
C GLY A 105 21.22 4.15 5.43
N VAL A 106 20.68 4.81 6.45
CA VAL A 106 19.40 4.47 7.11
C VAL A 106 18.18 4.48 6.14
N LEU A 107 18.28 5.15 5.02
CA LEU A 107 17.22 5.22 4.00
C LEU A 107 17.25 4.08 2.98
N SER A 108 18.25 3.20 3.06
CA SER A 108 18.35 2.03 2.18
C SER A 108 17.11 1.13 2.29
N ALA A 109 16.61 0.70 1.14
CA ALA A 109 15.40 -0.10 1.06
C ALA A 109 15.41 -1.02 -0.17
N PRO A 110 14.98 -2.29 -0.04
CA PRO A 110 14.62 -3.13 -1.16
C PRO A 110 13.68 -2.42 -2.14
N GLY A 111 13.94 -2.57 -3.43
CA GLY A 111 13.16 -1.90 -4.46
C GLY A 111 13.50 -0.42 -4.70
N TYR A 112 14.57 0.10 -4.04
CA TYR A 112 15.06 1.47 -4.19
C TYR A 112 16.58 1.60 -4.22
N SER A 113 17.30 0.83 -3.42
CA SER A 113 18.71 1.10 -3.15
C SER A 113 19.65 -0.04 -3.52
N TYR A 114 19.11 -1.19 -3.85
CA TYR A 114 19.86 -2.43 -4.03
C TYR A 114 19.84 -2.93 -5.47
N PRO A 115 20.99 -3.42 -5.99
CA PRO A 115 21.07 -3.90 -7.36
C PRO A 115 20.42 -5.26 -7.60
N TYR A 116 20.20 -6.07 -6.54
CA TYR A 116 19.76 -7.46 -6.66
C TYR A 116 18.50 -7.81 -5.88
N ILE A 117 17.79 -6.80 -5.33
CA ILE A 117 16.51 -7.00 -4.65
C ILE A 117 15.52 -5.87 -4.94
N GLY A 118 14.35 -6.25 -5.39
CA GLY A 118 13.18 -5.44 -5.67
C GLY A 118 12.07 -6.31 -6.26
N GLY A 119 10.83 -5.85 -6.18
CA GLY A 119 9.64 -6.62 -6.53
C GLY A 119 9.45 -6.82 -8.03
N ASP A 120 9.99 -5.91 -8.85
CA ASP A 120 9.86 -5.99 -10.30
C ASP A 120 10.95 -6.87 -10.92
N ALA A 121 11.10 -8.09 -10.41
CA ALA A 121 12.05 -9.09 -10.86
C ALA A 121 11.49 -10.50 -10.74
N THR A 122 12.03 -11.44 -11.53
CA THR A 122 11.67 -12.87 -11.40
C THR A 122 12.35 -13.53 -10.21
N TYR A 123 13.62 -13.25 -10.01
CA TYR A 123 14.43 -13.77 -8.90
C TYR A 123 15.26 -12.65 -8.29
N VAL A 124 15.51 -12.76 -6.99
CA VAL A 124 16.25 -11.75 -6.21
C VAL A 124 17.16 -12.42 -5.19
N VAL A 125 18.21 -11.71 -4.81
CA VAL A 125 19.04 -12.06 -3.65
C VAL A 125 18.66 -11.13 -2.51
N ILE A 126 18.12 -11.70 -1.44
CA ILE A 126 17.74 -10.97 -0.24
C ILE A 126 18.99 -10.82 0.62
N PRO A 127 19.48 -9.60 0.86
CA PRO A 127 20.71 -9.36 1.61
C PRO A 127 20.47 -9.55 3.12
N ASN A 128 21.56 -9.84 3.82
CA ASN A 128 21.58 -10.19 5.23
C ASN A 128 20.83 -9.20 6.15
N GLU A 129 20.97 -7.92 5.89
CA GLU A 129 20.35 -6.85 6.69
C GLU A 129 18.81 -6.90 6.69
N VAL A 130 18.19 -7.42 5.64
CA VAL A 130 16.73 -7.60 5.61
C VAL A 130 16.29 -8.57 6.70
N MET A 131 17.04 -9.66 6.90
CA MET A 131 16.76 -10.63 7.96
C MET A 131 17.21 -10.13 9.34
N GLU A 132 18.34 -9.42 9.43
CA GLU A 132 18.83 -8.84 10.69
C GLU A 132 17.88 -7.78 11.26
N GLN A 133 17.17 -7.06 10.39
CA GLN A 133 16.15 -6.08 10.79
C GLN A 133 14.75 -6.72 10.94
N ASP A 134 14.65 -8.06 10.92
CA ASP A 134 13.38 -8.81 10.93
C ASP A 134 12.38 -8.39 9.84
N CYS A 135 12.86 -7.84 8.74
CA CYS A 135 12.05 -7.31 7.65
C CYS A 135 11.65 -8.36 6.59
N LEU A 136 12.20 -9.58 6.64
CA LEU A 136 11.70 -10.73 5.89
C LEU A 136 10.66 -11.46 6.72
N LEU A 137 9.40 -11.40 6.29
CA LEU A 137 8.26 -11.90 7.03
C LEU A 137 7.69 -13.16 6.37
N ALA A 138 7.54 -14.24 7.13
CA ALA A 138 6.89 -15.44 6.64
C ALA A 138 5.39 -15.18 6.39
N TYR A 139 4.89 -15.53 5.20
CA TYR A 139 3.50 -15.49 4.85
C TYR A 139 2.91 -16.89 4.81
N ARG A 140 1.79 -17.10 5.51
CA ARG A 140 1.15 -18.42 5.64
C ARG A 140 -0.22 -18.52 4.98
N GLY A 141 -0.65 -17.44 4.33
CA GLY A 141 -1.93 -17.39 3.64
C GLY A 141 -1.89 -18.05 2.25
N GLU A 142 -3.05 -18.10 1.62
CA GLU A 142 -3.20 -18.55 0.25
C GLU A 142 -2.87 -17.41 -0.73
N GLY A 143 -2.45 -17.77 -1.95
CA GLY A 143 -2.05 -16.80 -2.97
C GLY A 143 -0.76 -16.05 -2.64
N TYR A 144 -0.49 -14.97 -3.39
CA TYR A 144 0.67 -14.08 -3.24
C TYR A 144 0.27 -12.62 -3.18
N TYR A 145 -0.80 -12.22 -3.91
CA TYR A 145 -1.22 -10.82 -3.94
C TYR A 145 -1.58 -10.24 -2.56
N PRO A 146 -2.15 -11.01 -1.60
CA PRO A 146 -2.38 -10.42 -0.28
C PRO A 146 -1.06 -10.07 0.40
N ALA A 147 -0.05 -10.94 0.28
CA ALA A 147 1.26 -10.72 0.88
C ALA A 147 2.00 -9.52 0.25
N SER A 148 1.86 -9.28 -1.07
CA SER A 148 2.42 -8.08 -1.71
C SER A 148 1.67 -6.80 -1.31
N LEU A 149 0.38 -6.89 -0.94
CA LEU A 149 -0.41 -5.76 -0.46
C LEU A 149 -0.33 -5.56 1.07
N ALA A 150 0.46 -6.37 1.78
CA ALA A 150 0.70 -6.19 3.21
C ALA A 150 1.51 -4.90 3.49
N GLU A 151 2.45 -4.54 2.60
CA GLU A 151 3.23 -3.30 2.74
C GLU A 151 2.32 -2.06 2.73
N PRO A 152 1.49 -1.80 1.69
CA PRO A 152 0.61 -0.65 1.71
C PRO A 152 -0.42 -0.67 2.86
N LEU A 153 -0.88 -1.85 3.29
CA LEU A 153 -1.74 -1.95 4.47
C LEU A 153 -0.98 -1.55 5.74
N SER A 154 0.29 -1.95 5.88
CA SER A 154 1.13 -1.55 7.02
C SER A 154 1.31 -0.04 7.14
N CYS A 155 1.35 0.68 6.00
CA CYS A 155 1.42 2.15 6.01
C CYS A 155 0.18 2.77 6.67
N VAL A 156 -1.00 2.21 6.41
CA VAL A 156 -2.26 2.66 7.01
C VAL A 156 -2.32 2.32 8.50
N ILE A 157 -1.89 1.12 8.87
CA ILE A 157 -1.82 0.68 10.27
C ILE A 157 -0.91 1.61 11.06
N GLY A 158 0.31 1.84 10.56
CA GLY A 158 1.25 2.76 11.20
C GLY A 158 0.73 4.20 11.31
N ALA A 159 -0.06 4.67 10.34
CA ALA A 159 -0.70 5.97 10.43
C ALA A 159 -1.73 6.04 11.58
N MET A 160 -2.50 4.96 11.78
CA MET A 160 -3.46 4.91 12.89
C MET A 160 -2.76 4.81 14.24
N HIS A 161 -1.71 3.98 14.35
CA HIS A 161 -0.88 3.90 15.55
C HIS A 161 -0.16 5.21 15.89
N ALA A 162 0.15 6.05 14.91
CA ALA A 162 0.82 7.33 15.10
C ALA A 162 -0.11 8.44 15.59
N ASN A 163 -1.43 8.30 15.47
CA ASN A 163 -2.36 9.23 16.09
C ASN A 163 -2.21 9.17 17.61
N TYR A 164 -2.47 10.27 18.28
CA TYR A 164 -2.45 10.30 19.73
C TYR A 164 -3.47 11.30 20.28
N HIS A 165 -3.87 11.04 21.51
CA HIS A 165 -4.78 11.85 22.29
C HIS A 165 -4.23 12.07 23.70
N THR A 166 -4.72 13.11 24.37
CA THR A 166 -4.28 13.45 25.71
C THR A 166 -5.44 13.38 26.71
N ARG A 167 -5.17 13.66 27.97
CA ARG A 167 -6.20 13.92 29.00
C ARG A 167 -6.00 15.32 29.51
N PRO A 168 -7.08 16.07 29.82
CA PRO A 168 -6.95 17.37 30.49
C PRO A 168 -6.09 17.27 31.76
N GLY A 169 -5.09 18.14 31.85
CA GLY A 169 -4.15 18.17 32.97
C GLY A 169 -3.03 17.11 32.92
N SER A 170 -2.87 16.36 31.82
CA SER A 170 -1.79 15.39 31.60
C SER A 170 -1.05 15.70 30.32
N TYR A 171 0.26 15.42 30.28
CA TYR A 171 1.10 15.42 29.09
C TYR A 171 1.35 14.00 28.55
N GLU A 172 0.68 13.00 29.10
CA GLU A 172 0.75 11.63 28.61
C GLU A 172 -0.04 11.50 27.30
N HIS A 173 0.62 10.95 26.29
CA HIS A 173 -0.02 10.62 25.02
C HIS A 173 -0.57 9.20 25.07
N LYS A 174 -1.87 9.07 24.84
CA LYS A 174 -2.50 7.80 24.50
C LYS A 174 -2.40 7.62 23.00
N MET A 175 -1.48 6.79 22.55
CA MET A 175 -1.31 6.49 21.13
C MET A 175 -2.52 5.73 20.60
N GLU A 176 -2.76 5.82 19.30
CA GLU A 176 -3.87 5.18 18.58
C GLU A 176 -5.08 6.12 18.38
N ILE A 177 -5.98 5.77 17.47
CA ILE A 177 -7.28 6.44 17.30
C ILE A 177 -8.15 6.28 18.56
N VAL A 178 -9.19 7.08 18.68
CA VAL A 178 -10.13 7.00 19.82
C VAL A 178 -11.08 5.82 19.64
N ASP A 179 -11.04 4.88 20.57
CA ASP A 179 -12.01 3.78 20.59
C ASP A 179 -13.42 4.30 20.88
N GLY A 180 -14.38 3.91 20.02
CA GLY A 180 -15.75 4.45 20.04
C GLY A 180 -15.87 5.90 19.58
N GLY A 181 -14.76 6.54 19.16
CA GLY A 181 -14.70 7.91 18.66
C GLY A 181 -15.33 8.12 17.28
N LYS A 182 -15.17 9.33 16.77
CA LYS A 182 -15.65 9.76 15.45
C LYS A 182 -14.45 9.98 14.54
N MET A 183 -14.41 9.27 13.43
CA MET A 183 -13.31 9.28 12.49
C MET A 183 -13.74 9.80 11.12
N ALA A 184 -12.92 10.63 10.49
CA ALA A 184 -13.12 11.08 9.12
C ALA A 184 -11.92 10.69 8.24
N ILE A 185 -12.18 10.16 7.05
CA ILE A 185 -11.19 9.86 6.02
C ILE A 185 -11.48 10.76 4.82
N LEU A 186 -10.64 11.78 4.62
CA LEU A 186 -10.82 12.80 3.59
C LEU A 186 -10.07 12.43 2.30
N ALA A 187 -10.73 12.60 1.14
CA ALA A 187 -10.28 12.08 -0.15
C ALA A 187 -9.97 10.58 -0.10
N GLY A 188 -10.86 9.82 0.56
CA GLY A 188 -10.63 8.49 1.11
C GLY A 188 -10.99 7.33 0.20
N VAL A 189 -11.27 7.52 -1.09
CA VAL A 189 -11.64 6.41 -2.00
C VAL A 189 -10.56 6.07 -3.02
N GLY A 190 -9.34 6.53 -2.80
CA GLY A 190 -8.13 6.02 -3.44
C GLY A 190 -7.68 4.69 -2.80
N PRO A 191 -6.66 4.01 -3.37
CA PRO A 191 -6.25 2.70 -2.88
C PRO A 191 -5.87 2.70 -1.38
N MET A 192 -5.17 3.73 -0.91
CA MET A 192 -4.77 3.82 0.50
C MET A 192 -5.96 4.13 1.43
N GLY A 193 -6.92 4.95 0.98
CA GLY A 193 -8.15 5.20 1.73
C GLY A 193 -9.04 3.96 1.80
N LEU A 194 -9.13 3.18 0.71
CA LEU A 194 -9.80 1.87 0.72
C LEU A 194 -9.14 0.89 1.68
N ALA A 195 -7.80 0.89 1.75
CA ALA A 195 -7.06 0.10 2.74
C ALA A 195 -7.42 0.53 4.18
N ALA A 196 -7.52 1.84 4.43
CA ALA A 196 -7.92 2.38 5.73
C ALA A 196 -9.35 1.96 6.12
N ILE A 197 -10.30 2.07 5.20
CA ILE A 197 -11.68 1.61 5.43
C ILE A 197 -11.69 0.11 5.77
N ASN A 198 -11.01 -0.71 4.95
CA ASN A 198 -10.95 -2.16 5.16
C ASN A 198 -10.35 -2.51 6.52
N PHE A 199 -9.24 -1.88 6.90
CA PHE A 199 -8.60 -2.12 8.18
C PHE A 199 -9.51 -1.74 9.35
N VAL A 200 -10.10 -0.55 9.34
CA VAL A 200 -11.04 -0.08 10.39
C VAL A 200 -12.23 -1.03 10.55
N LEU A 201 -12.77 -1.55 9.45
CA LEU A 201 -13.92 -2.45 9.48
C LEU A 201 -13.58 -3.87 9.96
N ARG A 202 -12.30 -4.28 9.88
CA ARG A 202 -11.88 -5.65 10.21
C ARG A 202 -11.14 -5.78 11.54
N ARG A 203 -10.56 -4.70 12.05
CA ARG A 203 -9.89 -4.72 13.36
C ARG A 203 -10.90 -4.93 14.50
N GLU A 204 -10.44 -5.58 15.58
CA GLU A 204 -11.31 -5.95 16.71
C GLU A 204 -11.19 -4.99 17.89
N GLU A 205 -9.97 -4.55 18.19
CA GLU A 205 -9.64 -3.94 19.48
C GLU A 205 -10.07 -2.48 19.60
N VAL A 206 -9.68 -1.64 18.64
CA VAL A 206 -9.94 -0.19 18.66
C VAL A 206 -10.62 0.20 17.35
N LYS A 207 -11.84 0.77 17.42
CA LYS A 207 -12.60 1.16 16.25
C LYS A 207 -13.51 2.35 16.54
N PRO A 208 -13.77 3.22 15.54
CA PRO A 208 -14.67 4.34 15.73
C PRO A 208 -16.12 3.87 15.79
N SER A 209 -16.98 4.66 16.45
CA SER A 209 -18.44 4.49 16.39
C SER A 209 -19.04 5.11 15.12
N LEU A 210 -18.43 6.18 14.60
CA LEU A 210 -18.78 6.85 13.34
C LEU A 210 -17.55 6.91 12.45
N LEU A 211 -17.68 6.43 11.20
CA LEU A 211 -16.67 6.56 10.15
C LEU A 211 -17.26 7.32 8.97
N VAL A 212 -16.76 8.52 8.70
CA VAL A 212 -17.13 9.33 7.54
C VAL A 212 -16.03 9.29 6.49
N VAL A 213 -16.34 8.83 5.30
CA VAL A 213 -15.43 8.77 4.16
C VAL A 213 -15.86 9.78 3.12
N THR A 214 -14.98 10.69 2.74
CA THR A 214 -15.30 11.74 1.77
C THR A 214 -14.49 11.63 0.48
N ASP A 215 -15.10 12.04 -0.61
CA ASP A 215 -14.45 12.31 -1.89
C ASP A 215 -15.32 13.27 -2.71
N ILE A 216 -14.80 13.77 -3.84
CA ILE A 216 -15.58 14.57 -4.80
C ILE A 216 -16.09 13.73 -5.99
N ASP A 217 -15.55 12.54 -6.18
CA ASP A 217 -15.93 11.63 -7.27
C ASP A 217 -17.00 10.63 -6.80
N GLN A 218 -18.21 10.81 -7.29
CA GLN A 218 -19.34 9.98 -6.93
C GLN A 218 -19.19 8.53 -7.38
N SER A 219 -18.57 8.27 -8.53
CA SER A 219 -18.41 6.91 -9.05
C SER A 219 -17.46 6.10 -8.17
N ARG A 220 -16.40 6.73 -7.69
CA ARG A 220 -15.44 6.13 -6.77
C ARG A 220 -16.04 5.89 -5.38
N LEU A 221 -16.85 6.83 -4.87
CA LEU A 221 -17.64 6.64 -3.64
C LEU A 221 -18.59 5.46 -3.77
N ASN A 222 -19.32 5.35 -4.89
CA ASN A 222 -20.23 4.23 -5.13
C ASN A 222 -19.47 2.89 -5.18
N ARG A 223 -18.29 2.85 -5.82
CA ARG A 223 -17.45 1.65 -5.83
C ARG A 223 -16.99 1.29 -4.42
N ALA A 224 -16.52 2.26 -3.64
CA ALA A 224 -16.13 2.02 -2.25
C ALA A 224 -17.28 1.45 -1.43
N ALA A 225 -18.49 2.02 -1.55
CA ALA A 225 -19.69 1.57 -0.86
C ALA A 225 -20.17 0.17 -1.30
N SER A 226 -19.91 -0.24 -2.54
CA SER A 226 -20.23 -1.59 -3.00
C SER A 226 -19.27 -2.66 -2.47
N ILE A 227 -18.04 -2.28 -2.12
CA ILE A 227 -17.03 -3.19 -1.57
C ILE A 227 -17.10 -3.23 -0.04
N TYR A 228 -17.18 -2.07 0.59
CA TYR A 228 -17.22 -1.90 2.04
C TYR A 228 -18.57 -1.31 2.42
N THR A 229 -19.55 -2.20 2.59
CA THR A 229 -20.96 -1.80 2.71
C THR A 229 -21.29 -1.23 4.09
N VAL A 230 -22.28 -0.35 4.13
CA VAL A 230 -22.76 0.22 5.40
C VAL A 230 -23.40 -0.85 6.30
N GLU A 231 -23.99 -1.90 5.71
CA GLU A 231 -24.57 -3.03 6.44
C GLU A 231 -23.47 -3.84 7.15
N PHE A 232 -22.35 -4.11 6.45
CA PHE A 232 -21.20 -4.77 7.08
C PHE A 232 -20.62 -3.91 8.21
N ALA A 233 -20.42 -2.62 7.98
CA ALA A 233 -19.95 -1.70 9.01
C ALA A 233 -20.89 -1.66 10.23
N ALA A 234 -22.19 -1.62 10.01
CA ALA A 234 -23.20 -1.65 11.08
C ALA A 234 -23.14 -2.96 11.89
N SER A 235 -22.88 -4.10 11.23
CA SER A 235 -22.68 -5.39 11.92
C SER A 235 -21.44 -5.39 12.83
N ARG A 236 -20.49 -4.46 12.58
CA ARG A 236 -19.29 -4.24 13.38
C ARG A 236 -19.45 -3.13 14.42
N GLY A 237 -20.66 -2.53 14.52
CA GLY A 237 -20.94 -1.42 15.43
C GLY A 237 -20.43 -0.06 14.95
N ILE A 238 -20.21 0.11 13.63
CA ILE A 238 -19.68 1.34 13.03
C ILE A 238 -20.77 1.95 12.13
N ASP A 239 -21.11 3.23 12.37
CA ASP A 239 -21.93 4.04 11.46
C ASP A 239 -21.03 4.56 10.32
N LEU A 240 -21.04 3.86 9.18
CA LEU A 240 -20.24 4.22 8.02
C LEU A 240 -21.04 5.10 7.06
N ARG A 241 -20.47 6.25 6.68
CA ARG A 241 -21.10 7.20 5.76
C ARG A 241 -20.15 7.60 4.64
N TYR A 242 -20.59 7.48 3.40
CA TYR A 242 -19.91 7.95 2.21
C TYR A 242 -20.48 9.28 1.76
N ILE A 243 -19.65 10.32 1.72
CA ILE A 243 -20.09 11.71 1.52
C ILE A 243 -19.36 12.34 0.34
N ASN A 244 -20.15 12.87 -0.62
CA ASN A 244 -19.58 13.65 -1.71
C ASN A 244 -19.49 15.13 -1.31
N THR A 245 -18.30 15.57 -0.90
CA THR A 245 -18.07 16.96 -0.47
C THR A 245 -18.11 17.96 -1.61
N GLY A 246 -17.95 17.53 -2.88
CA GLY A 246 -18.14 18.39 -4.05
C GLY A 246 -19.58 18.84 -4.29
N LYS A 247 -20.56 18.26 -3.58
CA LYS A 247 -21.99 18.63 -3.65
C LYS A 247 -22.47 19.47 -2.46
N MET A 248 -21.58 19.74 -1.49
CA MET A 248 -21.90 20.52 -0.28
C MET A 248 -21.64 22.00 -0.52
N GLU A 249 -22.50 22.86 0.02
CA GLU A 249 -22.29 24.32 0.02
C GLU A 249 -21.23 24.71 1.07
N ASN A 250 -21.28 24.08 2.26
CA ASN A 250 -20.44 24.34 3.40
C ASN A 250 -19.88 23.02 3.98
N PRO A 251 -18.90 22.37 3.31
CA PRO A 251 -18.45 21.05 3.71
C PRO A 251 -17.99 20.94 5.17
N VAL A 252 -17.37 21.99 5.74
CA VAL A 252 -16.92 22.01 7.14
C VAL A 252 -18.13 21.96 8.09
N GLU A 253 -19.11 22.83 7.89
CA GLU A 253 -20.32 22.92 8.73
C GLU A 253 -21.15 21.64 8.65
N GLU A 254 -21.32 21.13 7.43
CA GLU A 254 -22.10 19.92 7.18
C GLU A 254 -21.45 18.67 7.77
N LEU A 255 -20.10 18.53 7.64
CA LEU A 255 -19.36 17.44 8.27
C LEU A 255 -19.41 17.52 9.80
N LYS A 256 -19.29 18.72 10.37
CA LYS A 256 -19.48 18.92 11.81
C LYS A 256 -20.88 18.54 12.26
N ALA A 257 -21.92 18.91 11.49
CA ALA A 257 -23.29 18.51 11.80
C ALA A 257 -23.46 16.98 11.83
N ILE A 258 -22.81 16.25 10.89
CA ILE A 258 -22.81 14.79 10.84
C ILE A 258 -22.19 14.20 12.12
N SER A 259 -21.16 14.82 12.67
CA SER A 259 -20.55 14.41 13.94
C SER A 259 -21.32 14.85 15.19
N GLY A 260 -22.51 15.46 15.03
CA GLY A 260 -23.30 16.03 16.12
C GLY A 260 -22.77 17.37 16.65
N GLY A 261 -22.00 18.10 15.84
CA GLY A 261 -21.49 19.43 16.14
C GLY A 261 -20.14 19.48 16.84
N ALA A 262 -19.68 18.37 17.44
CA ALA A 262 -18.42 18.32 18.20
C ALA A 262 -17.16 18.22 17.31
N GLY A 263 -17.29 17.81 16.06
CA GLY A 263 -16.17 17.47 15.18
C GLY A 263 -15.75 16.01 15.29
N PHE A 264 -14.57 15.70 14.74
CA PHE A 264 -14.02 14.35 14.65
C PHE A 264 -12.79 14.22 15.56
N ASP A 265 -12.71 13.09 16.26
CA ASP A 265 -11.58 12.77 17.12
C ASP A 265 -10.34 12.47 16.26
N ASP A 266 -10.53 11.75 15.16
CA ASP A 266 -9.46 11.36 14.24
C ASP A 266 -9.81 11.76 12.81
N VAL A 267 -8.93 12.51 12.15
CA VAL A 267 -9.09 12.94 10.75
C VAL A 267 -7.88 12.53 9.95
N PHE A 268 -8.08 11.71 8.91
CA PHE A 268 -7.02 11.27 8.00
C PHE A 268 -7.16 11.92 6.64
N VAL A 269 -6.08 12.51 6.12
CA VAL A 269 -6.05 13.19 4.82
C VAL A 269 -5.26 12.37 3.81
N PHE A 270 -5.93 11.83 2.79
CA PHE A 270 -5.34 10.93 1.79
C PHE A 270 -4.96 11.60 0.47
N ALA A 271 -5.17 12.90 0.32
CA ALA A 271 -4.74 13.65 -0.86
C ALA A 271 -3.90 14.89 -0.48
N PRO A 272 -2.77 15.16 -1.18
CA PRO A 272 -1.95 16.34 -0.93
C PRO A 272 -2.59 17.60 -1.59
N VAL A 273 -3.79 17.93 -1.12
CA VAL A 273 -4.59 19.05 -1.64
C VAL A 273 -4.86 20.01 -0.49
N ARG A 274 -4.34 21.24 -0.60
CA ARG A 274 -4.42 22.25 0.47
C ARG A 274 -5.83 22.43 1.05
N PRO A 275 -6.90 22.66 0.26
CA PRO A 275 -8.24 22.80 0.81
C PRO A 275 -8.72 21.56 1.63
N VAL A 276 -8.27 20.35 1.28
CA VAL A 276 -8.63 19.13 2.02
C VAL A 276 -7.92 19.07 3.38
N VAL A 277 -6.66 19.53 3.44
CA VAL A 277 -5.92 19.62 4.71
C VAL A 277 -6.56 20.67 5.61
N GLU A 278 -6.87 21.84 5.08
CA GLU A 278 -7.52 22.94 5.83
C GLU A 278 -8.94 22.54 6.29
N GLN A 279 -9.67 21.79 5.47
CA GLN A 279 -10.95 21.17 5.87
C GLN A 279 -10.75 20.19 7.02
N GLY A 280 -9.71 19.34 6.94
CA GLY A 280 -9.38 18.38 7.99
C GLY A 280 -9.12 19.06 9.34
N ASP A 281 -8.33 20.13 9.36
CA ASP A 281 -8.07 20.94 10.56
C ASP A 281 -9.37 21.56 11.11
N ALA A 282 -10.20 22.09 10.22
CA ALA A 282 -11.42 22.81 10.60
C ALA A 282 -12.50 21.89 11.22
N ILE A 283 -12.50 20.59 10.93
CA ILE A 283 -13.49 19.63 11.45
C ILE A 283 -13.03 18.86 12.69
N LEU A 284 -11.83 19.12 13.21
CA LEU A 284 -11.33 18.46 14.42
C LEU A 284 -12.21 18.76 15.64
N ALA A 285 -12.40 17.77 16.48
CA ALA A 285 -12.97 17.90 17.81
C ALA A 285 -11.94 18.45 18.81
N PHE A 286 -12.36 18.66 20.05
CA PHE A 286 -11.43 18.90 21.17
C PHE A 286 -10.51 17.69 21.35
N ASP A 287 -9.19 17.91 21.50
CA ASP A 287 -8.14 16.89 21.53
C ASP A 287 -8.07 16.04 20.22
N GLY A 288 -8.65 16.55 19.13
CA GLY A 288 -8.69 15.84 17.84
C GLY A 288 -7.32 15.78 17.16
N CYS A 289 -7.05 14.67 16.48
CA CYS A 289 -5.80 14.41 15.78
C CYS A 289 -6.00 14.39 14.26
N LEU A 290 -5.27 15.27 13.53
CA LEU A 290 -5.19 15.25 12.08
C LEU A 290 -3.95 14.48 11.64
N ASN A 291 -4.14 13.37 10.92
CA ASN A 291 -3.07 12.63 10.28
C ASN A 291 -2.96 13.04 8.80
N PHE A 292 -1.85 13.66 8.44
CA PHE A 292 -1.52 13.94 7.05
C PHE A 292 -0.82 12.73 6.43
N PHE A 293 -1.62 11.80 5.93
CA PHE A 293 -1.14 10.56 5.30
C PHE A 293 -0.57 10.77 3.90
N ALA A 294 -1.11 11.76 3.17
CA ALA A 294 -0.73 12.02 1.79
C ALA A 294 0.75 12.43 1.67
N GLY A 295 1.45 11.84 0.70
CA GLY A 295 2.84 12.19 0.40
C GLY A 295 2.93 13.23 -0.74
N PRO A 296 3.14 14.53 -0.49
CA PRO A 296 3.28 15.52 -1.53
C PRO A 296 4.59 15.33 -2.32
N ASP A 297 4.58 15.69 -3.61
CA ASP A 297 5.78 15.70 -4.46
C ASP A 297 6.57 17.01 -4.30
N ASN A 298 5.86 18.09 -3.98
CA ASN A 298 6.45 19.41 -3.78
C ASN A 298 6.93 19.54 -2.32
N PRO A 299 8.25 19.71 -2.06
CA PRO A 299 8.77 19.89 -0.71
C PRO A 299 8.29 21.19 -0.02
N ASN A 300 7.77 22.15 -0.81
CA ASN A 300 7.19 23.40 -0.30
C ASN A 300 5.65 23.31 -0.12
N PHE A 301 5.06 22.13 -0.19
CA PHE A 301 3.62 21.97 0.07
C PHE A 301 3.28 22.48 1.47
N SER A 302 2.28 23.35 1.58
CA SER A 302 1.86 23.97 2.83
C SER A 302 0.36 24.22 2.84
N ALA A 303 -0.23 24.28 4.02
CA ALA A 303 -1.63 24.60 4.28
C ALA A 303 -1.76 25.53 5.49
N MET A 304 -2.89 26.25 5.60
CA MET A 304 -3.20 27.07 6.78
C MET A 304 -3.88 26.20 7.83
N LEU A 305 -3.41 26.31 9.07
CA LEU A 305 -3.93 25.59 10.23
C LEU A 305 -4.35 26.59 11.29
N ASN A 306 -5.38 26.22 12.09
CA ASN A 306 -5.88 27.08 13.14
C ASN A 306 -5.11 26.87 14.45
N PHE A 307 -4.07 27.67 14.67
CA PHE A 307 -3.26 27.60 15.89
C PHE A 307 -4.01 27.99 17.18
N TYR A 308 -5.14 28.68 17.07
CA TYR A 308 -6.02 28.88 18.22
C TYR A 308 -6.56 27.53 18.76
N ASN A 309 -6.96 26.63 17.84
CA ASN A 309 -7.42 25.30 18.21
C ASN A 309 -6.27 24.43 18.76
N VAL A 310 -5.06 24.54 18.18
CA VAL A 310 -3.88 23.83 18.72
C VAL A 310 -3.64 24.24 20.17
N HIS A 311 -3.79 25.54 20.49
CA HIS A 311 -3.55 26.04 21.85
C HIS A 311 -4.71 25.78 22.82
N TYR A 312 -5.95 26.02 22.40
CA TYR A 312 -7.11 26.01 23.31
C TYR A 312 -7.98 24.75 23.21
N ALA A 313 -7.96 24.08 22.06
CA ALA A 313 -8.70 22.86 21.84
C ALA A 313 -7.80 21.61 21.81
N TYR A 314 -6.50 21.78 22.06
CA TYR A 314 -5.51 20.68 22.12
C TYR A 314 -5.47 19.84 20.85
N THR A 315 -5.74 20.42 19.66
CA THR A 315 -5.68 19.66 18.40
C THR A 315 -4.25 19.28 18.05
N HIS A 316 -4.08 18.11 17.47
CA HIS A 316 -2.78 17.54 17.13
C HIS A 316 -2.63 17.37 15.60
N ILE A 317 -1.39 17.42 15.11
CA ILE A 317 -1.07 17.17 13.71
C ILE A 317 0.08 16.18 13.68
N VAL A 318 -0.15 15.07 12.99
CA VAL A 318 0.84 14.01 12.82
C VAL A 318 0.95 13.61 11.35
N GLY A 319 1.98 12.86 11.01
CA GLY A 319 2.15 12.27 9.69
C GLY A 319 3.13 11.11 9.77
N THR A 320 2.96 10.16 8.87
CA THR A 320 3.82 8.98 8.76
C THR A 320 4.32 8.81 7.34
N SER A 321 5.49 8.21 7.17
CA SER A 321 6.06 7.86 5.87
C SER A 321 6.36 6.36 5.84
N GLY A 322 5.35 5.57 5.49
CA GLY A 322 5.40 4.11 5.51
C GLY A 322 4.98 3.53 6.87
N GLY A 323 4.85 2.21 6.92
CA GLY A 323 4.71 1.44 8.15
C GLY A 323 6.08 0.99 8.66
N ASN A 324 6.12 0.48 9.87
CA ASN A 324 7.28 -0.22 10.42
C ASN A 324 7.09 -1.75 10.36
N ASN A 325 8.04 -2.49 10.93
CA ASN A 325 7.98 -3.95 10.93
C ASN A 325 6.79 -4.51 11.73
N SER A 326 6.46 -3.92 12.88
CA SER A 326 5.30 -4.37 13.68
C SER A 326 3.97 -4.09 12.98
N ASP A 327 3.84 -2.98 12.28
CA ASP A 327 2.66 -2.66 11.48
C ASP A 327 2.47 -3.69 10.35
N MET A 328 3.55 -4.19 9.76
CA MET A 328 3.47 -5.19 8.71
C MET A 328 3.16 -6.59 9.26
N VAL A 329 3.67 -6.92 10.44
CA VAL A 329 3.27 -8.15 11.16
C VAL A 329 1.78 -8.12 11.47
N GLU A 330 1.25 -6.98 11.94
CA GLU A 330 -0.19 -6.80 12.17
C GLU A 330 -0.99 -6.91 10.87
N ALA A 331 -0.49 -6.33 9.77
CA ALA A 331 -1.13 -6.45 8.45
C ALA A 331 -1.29 -7.93 8.05
N LEU A 332 -0.23 -8.73 8.18
CA LEU A 332 -0.27 -10.16 7.88
C LEU A 332 -1.17 -10.95 8.84
N ASP A 333 -1.19 -10.58 10.11
CA ASP A 333 -2.05 -11.22 11.12
C ASP A 333 -3.53 -10.97 10.84
N ILE A 334 -3.93 -9.71 10.58
CA ILE A 334 -5.33 -9.38 10.28
C ILE A 334 -5.78 -9.96 8.93
N MET A 335 -4.88 -10.09 7.96
CA MET A 335 -5.16 -10.81 6.70
C MET A 335 -5.43 -12.29 6.97
N SER A 336 -4.70 -12.93 7.88
CA SER A 336 -4.95 -14.32 8.28
C SER A 336 -6.32 -14.50 8.96
N LYS A 337 -6.88 -13.43 9.51
CA LYS A 337 -8.20 -13.37 10.16
C LYS A 337 -9.32 -12.91 9.23
N GLY A 338 -9.04 -12.78 7.93
CA GLY A 338 -10.04 -12.53 6.89
C GLY A 338 -10.11 -11.11 6.34
N LEU A 339 -9.12 -10.25 6.61
CA LEU A 339 -8.97 -9.03 5.83
C LEU A 339 -8.44 -9.39 4.44
N ASP A 340 -9.26 -9.18 3.42
CA ASP A 340 -8.88 -9.38 2.02
C ASP A 340 -8.61 -8.01 1.36
N PRO A 341 -7.38 -7.74 0.85
CA PRO A 341 -7.05 -6.49 0.19
C PRO A 341 -7.53 -6.41 -1.27
N ALA A 342 -8.29 -7.38 -1.77
CA ALA A 342 -8.78 -7.44 -3.15
C ALA A 342 -9.48 -6.15 -3.62
N GLY A 343 -10.21 -5.48 -2.72
CA GLY A 343 -10.89 -4.22 -3.01
C GLY A 343 -9.95 -3.08 -3.48
N LEU A 344 -8.66 -3.18 -3.20
CA LEU A 344 -7.65 -2.23 -3.63
C LEU A 344 -7.25 -2.44 -5.09
N VAL A 345 -7.38 -3.65 -5.61
CA VAL A 345 -6.85 -4.05 -6.92
C VAL A 345 -7.80 -3.67 -8.04
N THR A 346 -7.26 -3.14 -9.13
CA THR A 346 -8.04 -2.78 -10.33
C THR A 346 -7.42 -3.24 -11.64
N HIS A 347 -6.12 -3.55 -11.64
CA HIS A 347 -5.41 -3.95 -12.84
C HIS A 347 -4.47 -5.12 -12.55
N ILE A 348 -4.27 -5.95 -13.56
CA ILE A 348 -3.34 -7.07 -13.54
C ILE A 348 -2.41 -6.94 -14.74
N GLY A 349 -1.11 -7.22 -14.56
CA GLY A 349 -0.13 -7.20 -15.65
C GLY A 349 1.04 -8.13 -15.40
N GLY A 350 1.86 -8.31 -16.43
CA GLY A 350 3.12 -9.03 -16.38
C GLY A 350 4.33 -8.11 -16.25
N LEU A 351 5.51 -8.68 -16.06
CA LEU A 351 6.76 -7.95 -15.86
C LEU A 351 7.10 -6.99 -17.00
N ASN A 352 6.70 -7.33 -18.23
CA ASN A 352 6.90 -6.49 -19.42
C ASN A 352 6.13 -5.16 -19.39
N ALA A 353 5.06 -5.06 -18.59
CA ALA A 353 4.25 -3.85 -18.48
C ALA A 353 4.82 -2.81 -17.47
N VAL A 354 5.74 -3.22 -16.61
CA VAL A 354 6.17 -2.43 -15.43
C VAL A 354 6.77 -1.09 -15.80
N ALA A 355 7.72 -1.05 -16.74
CA ALA A 355 8.46 0.18 -17.06
C ALA A 355 7.52 1.30 -17.55
N ASP A 356 6.65 0.98 -18.50
CA ASP A 356 5.68 1.94 -19.03
C ASP A 356 4.61 2.29 -17.99
N ALA A 357 4.08 1.29 -17.27
CA ALA A 357 3.06 1.50 -16.26
C ALA A 357 3.58 2.37 -15.10
N THR A 358 4.79 2.13 -14.62
CA THR A 358 5.41 2.92 -13.53
C THR A 358 5.61 4.37 -13.98
N ASN A 359 6.16 4.61 -15.18
CA ASN A 359 6.38 5.97 -15.68
C ASN A 359 5.09 6.74 -15.98
N ASN A 360 3.98 6.05 -16.22
CA ASN A 360 2.67 6.63 -16.51
C ASN A 360 1.66 6.49 -15.36
N LEU A 361 2.07 5.99 -14.21
CA LEU A 361 1.18 5.62 -13.10
C LEU A 361 0.20 6.74 -12.66
N PRO A 362 0.58 8.04 -12.63
CA PRO A 362 -0.36 9.12 -12.32
C PRO A 362 -1.53 9.25 -13.31
N HIS A 363 -1.39 8.72 -14.51
CA HIS A 363 -2.40 8.79 -15.58
C HIS A 363 -3.21 7.50 -15.73
N ILE A 364 -2.88 6.45 -15.01
CA ILE A 364 -3.61 5.18 -15.01
C ILE A 364 -4.64 5.20 -13.88
N PRO A 365 -5.94 5.31 -14.20
CA PRO A 365 -6.98 5.42 -13.18
C PRO A 365 -7.11 4.16 -12.34
N GLY A 366 -7.88 4.25 -11.26
CA GLY A 366 -8.22 3.11 -10.40
C GLY A 366 -7.28 2.92 -9.21
N GLY A 367 -7.31 1.72 -8.66
CA GLY A 367 -6.59 1.31 -7.47
C GLY A 367 -5.19 0.74 -7.76
N LYS A 368 -4.78 -0.26 -6.98
CA LYS A 368 -3.50 -0.97 -7.14
C LYS A 368 -3.43 -1.76 -8.45
N LYS A 369 -2.23 -1.87 -8.99
CA LYS A 369 -1.88 -2.60 -10.19
C LYS A 369 -0.95 -3.73 -9.77
N LEU A 370 -1.43 -4.97 -9.81
CA LEU A 370 -0.62 -6.14 -9.51
C LEU A 370 0.17 -6.57 -10.72
N ILE A 371 1.42 -6.90 -10.48
CA ILE A 371 2.36 -7.43 -11.47
C ILE A 371 2.72 -8.87 -11.09
N TYR A 372 2.53 -9.77 -12.03
CA TYR A 372 2.99 -11.16 -11.91
C TYR A 372 4.26 -11.34 -12.72
N THR A 373 5.36 -11.53 -12.02
CA THR A 373 6.71 -11.32 -12.56
C THR A 373 7.16 -12.41 -13.55
N HIS A 374 6.56 -13.60 -13.50
CA HIS A 374 6.91 -14.75 -14.35
C HIS A 374 6.08 -14.86 -15.62
N MET A 375 5.39 -13.78 -16.04
CA MET A 375 4.61 -13.75 -17.27
C MET A 375 4.77 -12.44 -18.04
N GLU A 376 4.34 -12.46 -19.32
CA GLU A 376 4.23 -11.29 -20.16
C GLU A 376 2.77 -11.02 -20.46
N MET A 377 2.22 -9.96 -19.88
CA MET A 377 0.84 -9.54 -20.02
C MET A 377 0.79 -8.01 -20.02
N PRO A 378 0.07 -7.37 -20.95
CA PRO A 378 -0.21 -5.93 -20.84
C PRO A 378 -0.91 -5.62 -19.53
N LEU A 379 -0.69 -4.41 -19.00
CA LEU A 379 -1.45 -3.96 -17.84
C LEU A 379 -2.93 -3.83 -18.22
N THR A 380 -3.76 -4.71 -17.69
CA THR A 380 -5.16 -4.90 -18.09
C THR A 380 -6.10 -4.60 -16.91
N PRO A 381 -7.08 -3.68 -17.07
CA PRO A 381 -8.12 -3.49 -16.07
C PRO A 381 -8.94 -4.76 -15.87
N ILE A 382 -9.27 -5.11 -14.63
CA ILE A 382 -10.15 -6.24 -14.32
C ILE A 382 -11.54 -6.03 -14.98
N SER A 383 -12.00 -4.79 -15.07
CA SER A 383 -13.25 -4.44 -15.74
C SER A 383 -13.28 -4.81 -17.23
N ASP A 384 -12.13 -4.96 -17.86
CA ASP A 384 -12.03 -5.27 -19.29
C ASP A 384 -12.06 -6.77 -19.58
N PHE A 385 -11.94 -7.63 -18.56
CA PHE A 385 -11.91 -9.09 -18.74
C PHE A 385 -13.17 -9.61 -19.43
N VAL A 386 -14.35 -9.08 -19.14
CA VAL A 386 -15.61 -9.46 -19.80
C VAL A 386 -15.51 -9.21 -21.31
N LYS A 387 -15.07 -8.02 -21.72
CA LYS A 387 -14.91 -7.67 -23.12
C LYS A 387 -13.84 -8.50 -23.83
N LEU A 388 -12.70 -8.69 -23.19
CA LEU A 388 -11.62 -9.52 -23.73
C LEU A 388 -12.06 -10.98 -23.83
N GLY A 389 -12.87 -11.46 -22.92
CA GLY A 389 -13.43 -12.81 -22.88
C GLY A 389 -14.40 -13.12 -24.02
N GLU A 390 -14.89 -12.11 -24.76
CA GLU A 390 -15.70 -12.33 -25.97
C GLU A 390 -14.90 -13.05 -27.08
N THR A 391 -13.58 -12.89 -27.10
CA THR A 391 -12.69 -13.46 -28.12
C THR A 391 -11.60 -14.36 -27.57
N ASP A 392 -11.34 -14.34 -26.27
CA ASP A 392 -10.28 -15.09 -25.61
C ASP A 392 -10.83 -15.87 -24.42
N GLY A 393 -10.80 -17.21 -24.51
CA GLY A 393 -11.29 -18.11 -23.46
C GLY A 393 -10.58 -17.96 -22.13
N PHE A 394 -9.31 -17.54 -22.12
CA PHE A 394 -8.56 -17.26 -20.89
C PHE A 394 -9.17 -16.09 -20.11
N PHE A 395 -9.45 -14.97 -20.78
CA PHE A 395 -10.08 -13.82 -20.13
C PHE A 395 -11.56 -14.08 -19.80
N LYS A 396 -12.23 -14.95 -20.56
CA LYS A 396 -13.60 -15.36 -20.24
C LYS A 396 -13.65 -16.03 -18.87
N GLU A 397 -12.79 -17.00 -18.62
CA GLU A 397 -12.73 -17.70 -17.34
C GLU A 397 -12.32 -16.75 -16.20
N LEU A 398 -11.34 -15.85 -16.43
CA LEU A 398 -10.98 -14.83 -15.43
C LEU A 398 -12.16 -13.91 -15.08
N ALA A 399 -12.95 -13.51 -16.09
CA ALA A 399 -14.14 -12.68 -15.87
C ALA A 399 -15.17 -13.43 -15.01
N GLU A 400 -15.44 -14.72 -15.33
CA GLU A 400 -16.36 -15.56 -14.58
C GLU A 400 -15.90 -15.79 -13.13
N ILE A 401 -14.59 -15.96 -12.91
CA ILE A 401 -14.01 -16.06 -11.56
C ILE A 401 -14.20 -14.75 -10.81
N CYS A 402 -13.82 -13.62 -11.40
CA CYS A 402 -14.01 -12.31 -10.75
C CYS A 402 -15.48 -12.01 -10.45
N ASP A 403 -16.42 -12.39 -11.32
CA ASP A 403 -17.86 -12.21 -11.09
C ASP A 403 -18.32 -12.98 -9.84
N ARG A 404 -17.86 -14.24 -9.64
CA ARG A 404 -18.12 -15.01 -8.42
C ARG A 404 -17.59 -14.32 -7.15
N HIS A 405 -16.60 -13.44 -7.28
CA HIS A 405 -15.99 -12.64 -6.21
C HIS A 405 -16.42 -11.16 -6.27
N ASN A 406 -17.65 -10.88 -6.71
CA ASN A 406 -18.25 -9.52 -6.77
C ASN A 406 -17.44 -8.54 -7.64
N GLY A 407 -16.84 -9.00 -8.73
CA GLY A 407 -16.01 -8.22 -9.63
C GLY A 407 -14.61 -7.89 -9.10
N LEU A 408 -14.20 -8.53 -8.01
CA LEU A 408 -12.90 -8.31 -7.38
C LEU A 408 -11.89 -9.40 -7.78
N TRP A 409 -10.61 -9.07 -7.67
CA TRP A 409 -9.53 -10.05 -7.72
C TRP A 409 -9.65 -11.04 -6.56
N SER A 410 -9.08 -12.25 -6.73
CA SER A 410 -9.18 -13.27 -5.69
C SER A 410 -8.01 -14.25 -5.77
N VAL A 411 -7.81 -15.04 -4.73
CA VAL A 411 -6.83 -16.14 -4.74
C VAL A 411 -7.16 -17.16 -5.83
N GLU A 412 -8.45 -17.41 -6.11
CA GLU A 412 -8.90 -18.28 -7.20
C GLU A 412 -8.50 -17.70 -8.57
N ALA A 413 -8.70 -16.40 -8.80
CA ALA A 413 -8.31 -15.73 -10.02
C ALA A 413 -6.78 -15.72 -10.20
N GLU A 414 -6.03 -15.47 -9.12
CA GLU A 414 -4.57 -15.56 -9.13
C GLU A 414 -4.08 -16.97 -9.47
N ALA A 415 -4.63 -18.00 -8.84
CA ALA A 415 -4.26 -19.39 -9.11
C ALA A 415 -4.55 -19.78 -10.57
N TYR A 416 -5.69 -19.37 -11.11
CA TYR A 416 -6.03 -19.58 -12.51
C TYR A 416 -5.05 -18.84 -13.44
N LEU A 417 -4.77 -17.56 -13.18
CA LEU A 417 -3.81 -16.77 -13.94
C LEU A 417 -2.43 -17.43 -13.98
N LEU A 418 -1.88 -17.79 -12.82
CA LEU A 418 -0.54 -18.39 -12.70
C LEU A 418 -0.44 -19.75 -13.40
N SER A 419 -1.53 -20.51 -13.45
CA SER A 419 -1.54 -21.86 -14.05
C SER A 419 -1.83 -21.88 -15.54
N ASN A 420 -2.54 -20.89 -16.08
CA ASN A 420 -3.14 -20.97 -17.41
C ASN A 420 -2.68 -19.87 -18.39
N HIS A 421 -2.02 -18.80 -17.90
CA HIS A 421 -1.57 -17.75 -18.83
C HIS A 421 -0.51 -18.30 -19.80
N PRO A 422 -0.67 -18.09 -21.13
CA PRO A 422 0.16 -18.74 -22.17
C PRO A 422 1.66 -18.38 -22.10
N THR A 423 1.98 -17.22 -21.49
CA THR A 423 3.38 -16.76 -21.36
C THR A 423 3.97 -17.04 -19.99
N THR A 424 3.23 -17.75 -19.10
CA THR A 424 3.77 -18.12 -17.79
C THR A 424 5.02 -18.96 -17.97
N ARG A 425 6.14 -18.47 -17.47
CA ARG A 425 7.42 -19.20 -17.50
C ARG A 425 7.51 -20.05 -16.25
N ASN A 426 7.40 -21.34 -16.41
CA ASN A 426 7.74 -22.28 -15.35
C ASN A 426 9.24 -22.16 -15.06
N ALA A 427 9.59 -21.99 -13.79
CA ALA A 427 10.96 -21.89 -13.32
C ALA A 427 11.68 -23.23 -13.47
#